data_0f59f1d35132449d2f177d6e773aed79
#
_entry.id   0f59f1d35132449d2f177d6e773aed79
#
_cell.length_a   1.000
_cell.length_b   1.000
_cell.length_c   1.000
_cell.angle_alpha   90.00
_cell.angle_beta   90.00
_cell.angle_gamma   90.00
#
_symmetry.space_group_name_H-M   'P 1'
#
loop_
_entity.id
_entity.type
_entity.pdbx_description
1 polymer ?
#
loop_
_entity_poly.entity_id
_entity_poly.type
_entity_poly.pdbx_seq_one_letter_code
_entity_poly.pdbx_strand_id
1 'polypeptide(L)'
;MIFDSYANSALQFANRIAMAPMTRCRADHGDAVPNELILEYYRQRASAGLIISEGVPVSDRARGYLNTPALWNEAQAAGWKPVTEAVHAEGGRMFAQLWHCGRISHAALHADGSAPAGASIKRAATQTMVPGADGKPVATDCGQPQALSIQEIRGVVAEFAHAAKLAMQAGFDGVEIHGANGYLLDQFRCPALNDRNDAYGGSLANRYRLLLEVVDAVAAEVAPERIAVRQSPYGVANDMVADPEPLVTYPWLARELNRRGIGFLHIYCQSTDWIHDATHSMMPALRDAFHGAIIACGGFKTPAACEAILARGHADLIAIGKPFISNP
;
A
#
# COMPACT_ATOMS: atom_id res chain seq x y z
N MET A 1 -18.60 -7.99 17.32
CA MET A 1 -17.55 -8.55 16.42
C MET A 1 -16.58 -7.48 15.92
N ILE A 2 -16.99 -6.36 15.34
CA ILE A 2 -16.02 -5.31 14.89
C ILE A 2 -15.26 -4.66 16.05
N PHE A 3 -15.85 -4.61 17.26
CA PHE A 3 -15.22 -4.07 18.46
C PHE A 3 -14.50 -5.12 19.32
N ASP A 4 -14.55 -6.40 18.93
CA ASP A 4 -13.79 -7.44 19.63
C ASP A 4 -12.31 -7.31 19.30
N SER A 5 -11.46 -7.61 20.29
CA SER A 5 -10.02 -7.68 20.06
C SER A 5 -9.68 -8.72 19.00
N TYR A 6 -8.57 -8.51 18.31
CA TYR A 6 -7.97 -9.46 17.39
C TYR A 6 -6.47 -9.62 17.70
N ALA A 7 -5.95 -10.81 17.54
CA ALA A 7 -4.52 -11.06 17.67
C ALA A 7 -4.06 -12.04 16.59
N ASN A 8 -2.86 -11.78 16.06
CA ASN A 8 -2.08 -12.79 15.34
C ASN A 8 -0.88 -13.22 16.21
N SER A 9 0.07 -13.98 15.65
CA SER A 9 1.25 -14.46 16.37
C SER A 9 2.20 -13.35 16.86
N ALA A 10 2.14 -12.14 16.29
CA ALA A 10 3.08 -11.05 16.56
C ALA A 10 2.44 -9.81 17.20
N LEU A 11 1.16 -9.56 16.96
CA LEU A 11 0.50 -8.30 17.33
C LEU A 11 -0.89 -8.55 17.92
N GLN A 12 -1.29 -7.65 18.82
CA GLN A 12 -2.63 -7.59 19.41
C GLN A 12 -3.27 -6.25 19.07
N PHE A 13 -4.52 -6.28 18.65
CA PHE A 13 -5.33 -5.13 18.27
C PHE A 13 -6.55 -5.01 19.20
N ALA A 14 -6.85 -3.78 19.60
CA ALA A 14 -7.95 -3.51 20.52
C ALA A 14 -9.34 -3.82 19.93
N ASN A 15 -9.45 -3.72 18.60
CA ASN A 15 -10.66 -4.04 17.84
C ASN A 15 -10.30 -4.46 16.41
N ARG A 16 -11.31 -4.82 15.59
CA ARG A 16 -11.14 -5.29 14.22
C ARG A 16 -11.29 -4.20 13.16
N ILE A 17 -11.26 -2.93 13.56
CA ILE A 17 -11.36 -1.80 12.64
C ILE A 17 -9.96 -1.32 12.31
N ALA A 18 -9.61 -1.32 11.03
CA ALA A 18 -8.39 -0.71 10.53
C ALA A 18 -8.70 0.63 9.86
N MET A 19 -7.88 1.64 10.11
CA MET A 19 -7.87 2.85 9.29
C MET A 19 -7.13 2.55 7.99
N ALA A 20 -7.85 2.62 6.86
CA ALA A 20 -7.27 2.39 5.54
C ALA A 20 -6.26 3.50 5.18
N PRO A 21 -5.21 3.20 4.39
CA PRO A 21 -4.25 4.19 3.92
C PRO A 21 -4.92 5.24 3.03
N MET A 22 -4.69 6.52 3.35
CA MET A 22 -5.26 7.66 2.63
C MET A 22 -4.23 8.78 2.53
N THR A 23 -3.70 9.02 1.34
CA THR A 23 -2.73 10.10 1.08
C THR A 23 -3.33 11.46 1.41
N ARG A 24 -2.67 12.20 2.33
CA ARG A 24 -3.13 13.51 2.84
C ARG A 24 -2.35 14.69 2.28
N CYS A 25 -1.13 14.45 1.80
CA CYS A 25 -0.26 15.48 1.23
C CYS A 25 -0.05 16.66 2.19
N ARG A 26 0.35 16.41 3.43
CA ARG A 26 0.51 17.41 4.50
C ARG A 26 1.93 17.48 5.05
N ALA A 27 2.90 16.76 4.49
CA ALA A 27 4.31 16.91 4.86
C ALA A 27 4.86 18.26 4.43
N ASP A 28 5.95 18.65 5.05
CA ASP A 28 6.63 19.92 4.73
C ASP A 28 7.21 19.88 3.31
N HIS A 29 7.26 21.05 2.69
CA HIS A 29 7.77 21.21 1.34
C HIS A 29 9.27 20.87 1.27
N GLY A 30 9.63 20.04 0.32
CA GLY A 30 11.02 19.68 -0.02
C GLY A 30 11.51 18.41 0.66
N ASP A 31 11.50 18.33 1.97
CA ASP A 31 12.15 17.25 2.71
C ASP A 31 11.28 16.01 2.92
N ALA A 32 9.97 16.13 2.65
CA ALA A 32 8.98 15.06 2.85
C ALA A 32 9.00 14.48 4.29
N VAL A 33 9.34 15.32 5.27
CA VAL A 33 9.37 14.96 6.70
C VAL A 33 7.96 15.14 7.27
N PRO A 34 7.45 14.18 8.07
CA PRO A 34 6.20 14.36 8.83
C PRO A 34 6.30 15.53 9.81
N ASN A 35 5.21 16.25 9.98
CA ASN A 35 5.09 17.42 10.84
C ASN A 35 3.98 17.23 11.89
N GLU A 36 3.74 18.26 12.71
CA GLU A 36 2.73 18.26 13.78
C GLU A 36 1.30 17.99 13.27
N LEU A 37 0.96 18.44 12.05
CA LEU A 37 -0.36 18.17 11.47
C LEU A 37 -0.56 16.67 11.20
N ILE A 38 0.49 15.99 10.74
CA ILE A 38 0.49 14.55 10.51
C ILE A 38 0.42 13.82 11.85
N LEU A 39 1.21 14.25 12.85
CA LEU A 39 1.17 13.68 14.20
C LEU A 39 -0.25 13.76 14.78
N GLU A 40 -0.85 14.94 14.83
CA GLU A 40 -2.19 15.14 15.38
C GLU A 40 -3.25 14.33 14.61
N TYR A 41 -3.14 14.30 13.27
CA TYR A 41 -4.05 13.51 12.43
C TYR A 41 -4.07 12.03 12.81
N TYR A 42 -2.91 11.40 13.03
CA TYR A 42 -2.84 9.98 13.39
C TYR A 42 -3.18 9.75 14.87
N ARG A 43 -2.73 10.63 15.78
CA ARG A 43 -3.06 10.55 17.21
C ARG A 43 -4.57 10.52 17.46
N GLN A 44 -5.33 11.41 16.80
CA GLN A 44 -6.80 11.45 16.91
C GLN A 44 -7.49 10.14 16.49
N ARG A 45 -6.82 9.27 15.74
CA ARG A 45 -7.37 8.03 15.18
C ARG A 45 -6.82 6.76 15.84
N ALA A 46 -6.09 6.93 16.94
CA ALA A 46 -5.44 5.83 17.65
C ALA A 46 -6.42 4.83 18.29
N SER A 47 -7.71 5.16 18.37
CA SER A 47 -8.78 4.24 18.78
C SER A 47 -9.04 3.11 17.78
N ALA A 48 -8.58 3.24 16.51
CA ALA A 48 -8.61 2.15 15.55
C ALA A 48 -7.73 0.98 16.01
N GLY A 49 -8.16 -0.26 15.79
CA GLY A 49 -7.35 -1.43 16.10
C GLY A 49 -6.01 -1.43 15.36
N LEU A 50 -6.02 -0.96 14.11
CA LEU A 50 -4.81 -0.76 13.31
C LEU A 50 -4.92 0.53 12.50
N ILE A 51 -3.90 1.37 12.52
CA ILE A 51 -3.73 2.46 11.56
C ILE A 51 -2.75 2.03 10.47
N ILE A 52 -3.15 2.12 9.19
CA ILE A 52 -2.22 2.05 8.09
C ILE A 52 -1.98 3.48 7.61
N SER A 53 -0.73 3.91 7.58
CA SER A 53 -0.38 5.29 7.20
C SER A 53 -0.82 5.60 5.76
N GLU A 54 -0.83 6.87 5.40
CA GLU A 54 -0.81 7.25 3.98
C GLU A 54 0.38 6.62 3.25
N GLY A 55 0.32 6.56 1.91
CA GLY A 55 1.43 6.04 1.11
C GLY A 55 2.72 6.82 1.38
N VAL A 56 3.77 6.11 1.77
CA VAL A 56 5.08 6.62 2.13
C VAL A 56 6.06 6.24 1.02
N PRO A 57 6.50 7.18 0.16
CA PRO A 57 7.47 6.88 -0.89
C PRO A 57 8.77 6.33 -0.32
N VAL A 58 9.30 5.27 -0.94
CA VAL A 58 10.52 4.55 -0.51
C VAL A 58 11.80 5.15 -1.09
N SER A 59 11.68 6.10 -2.02
CA SER A 59 12.80 6.86 -2.61
C SER A 59 12.28 8.15 -3.24
N ASP A 60 13.18 9.03 -3.67
CA ASP A 60 12.81 10.25 -4.39
C ASP A 60 12.06 9.92 -5.69
N ARG A 61 12.57 8.93 -6.46
CA ARG A 61 11.94 8.48 -7.71
C ARG A 61 10.62 7.72 -7.49
N ALA A 62 10.33 7.30 -6.26
CA ALA A 62 9.07 6.66 -5.90
C ALA A 62 7.90 7.65 -5.76
N ARG A 63 8.18 8.96 -5.68
CA ARG A 63 7.16 10.01 -5.52
C ARG A 63 6.27 10.12 -6.74
N GLY A 64 4.97 10.34 -6.50
CA GLY A 64 3.98 10.64 -7.55
C GLY A 64 3.03 11.75 -7.15
N TYR A 65 3.18 12.28 -5.93
CA TYR A 65 2.33 13.34 -5.38
C TYR A 65 3.15 14.32 -4.55
N LEU A 66 2.73 15.59 -4.55
CA LEU A 66 3.35 16.63 -3.72
C LEU A 66 3.08 16.39 -2.24
N ASN A 67 4.03 16.78 -1.40
CA ASN A 67 3.89 16.87 0.06
C ASN A 67 3.45 15.56 0.73
N THR A 68 3.79 14.42 0.14
CA THR A 68 3.64 13.13 0.82
C THR A 68 4.81 12.93 1.79
N PRO A 69 4.55 12.53 3.05
CA PRO A 69 5.63 12.14 3.94
C PRO A 69 6.33 10.90 3.41
N ALA A 70 7.63 10.83 3.55
CA ALA A 70 8.45 9.79 2.94
C ALA A 70 9.22 8.98 3.98
N LEU A 71 9.94 7.94 3.52
CA LEU A 71 10.75 7.10 4.41
C LEU A 71 11.92 6.45 3.65
N TRP A 72 12.88 7.29 3.21
CA TRP A 72 14.10 6.81 2.55
C TRP A 72 15.40 7.36 3.18
N ASN A 73 15.29 8.18 4.24
CA ASN A 73 16.43 8.68 4.98
C ASN A 73 16.14 8.82 6.48
N GLU A 74 17.19 8.99 7.28
CA GLU A 74 17.11 9.08 8.74
C GLU A 74 16.32 10.30 9.24
N ALA A 75 16.34 11.43 8.52
CA ALA A 75 15.58 12.62 8.92
C ALA A 75 14.07 12.35 8.84
N GLN A 76 13.64 11.65 7.81
CA GLN A 76 12.24 11.24 7.66
C GLN A 76 11.83 10.23 8.73
N ALA A 77 12.70 9.25 9.03
CA ALA A 77 12.47 8.29 10.12
C ALA A 77 12.35 9.01 11.48
N ALA A 78 13.23 9.97 11.74
CA ALA A 78 13.16 10.81 12.94
C ALA A 78 11.87 11.63 13.01
N GLY A 79 11.34 12.11 11.87
CA GLY A 79 10.05 12.80 11.80
C GLY A 79 8.86 11.88 12.05
N TRP A 80 8.91 10.60 11.66
CA TRP A 80 7.85 9.64 11.93
C TRP A 80 7.82 9.18 13.39
N LYS A 81 8.95 9.17 14.10
CA LYS A 81 9.04 8.68 15.47
C LYS A 81 8.06 9.37 16.44
N PRO A 82 7.93 10.71 16.50
CA PRO A 82 6.92 11.35 17.34
C PRO A 82 5.48 10.94 16.97
N VAL A 83 5.22 10.65 15.69
CA VAL A 83 3.89 10.22 15.22
C VAL A 83 3.54 8.84 15.78
N THR A 84 4.44 7.87 15.68
CA THR A 84 4.24 6.51 16.20
C THR A 84 4.15 6.53 17.73
N GLU A 85 5.00 7.30 18.42
CA GLU A 85 4.95 7.47 19.86
C GLU A 85 3.60 8.05 20.33
N ALA A 86 3.07 9.05 19.63
CA ALA A 86 1.75 9.65 19.96
C ALA A 86 0.61 8.63 19.76
N VAL A 87 0.65 7.81 18.72
CA VAL A 87 -0.33 6.73 18.48
C VAL A 87 -0.22 5.67 19.57
N HIS A 88 0.98 5.26 19.94
CA HIS A 88 1.22 4.26 20.98
C HIS A 88 0.79 4.76 22.37
N ALA A 89 1.00 6.04 22.69
CA ALA A 89 0.57 6.64 23.95
C ALA A 89 -0.94 6.54 24.15
N GLU A 90 -1.73 6.54 23.08
CA GLU A 90 -3.18 6.32 23.09
C GLU A 90 -3.56 4.82 22.98
N GLY A 91 -2.58 3.89 22.98
CA GLY A 91 -2.79 2.45 22.88
C GLY A 91 -2.99 1.90 21.46
N GLY A 92 -2.85 2.74 20.43
CA GLY A 92 -3.01 2.34 19.02
C GLY A 92 -1.85 1.52 18.46
N ARG A 93 -2.05 0.98 17.25
CA ARG A 93 -1.04 0.29 16.45
C ARG A 93 -0.95 0.91 15.06
N MET A 94 0.28 1.03 14.52
CA MET A 94 0.48 1.71 13.25
C MET A 94 1.44 0.98 12.33
N PHE A 95 1.03 0.80 11.05
CA PHE A 95 1.86 0.29 9.95
C PHE A 95 2.22 1.41 8.98
N ALA A 96 3.45 1.41 8.48
CA ALA A 96 3.86 2.28 7.38
C ALA A 96 3.46 1.65 6.04
N GLN A 97 2.70 2.34 5.19
CA GLN A 97 2.45 1.86 3.83
C GLN A 97 3.60 2.27 2.89
N LEU A 98 4.50 1.33 2.59
CA LEU A 98 5.63 1.53 1.68
C LEU A 98 5.16 1.60 0.24
N TRP A 99 5.55 2.63 -0.48
CA TRP A 99 4.94 3.00 -1.73
C TRP A 99 5.95 3.43 -2.80
N HIS A 100 5.71 3.00 -4.04
CA HIS A 100 6.36 3.50 -5.24
C HIS A 100 5.30 3.75 -6.32
N CYS A 101 5.11 5.02 -6.70
CA CYS A 101 4.02 5.41 -7.61
C CYS A 101 4.21 4.92 -9.04
N GLY A 102 5.44 4.59 -9.43
CA GLY A 102 5.71 4.11 -10.78
C GLY A 102 5.38 5.17 -11.83
N ARG A 103 4.61 4.79 -12.87
CA ARG A 103 4.19 5.69 -13.97
C ARG A 103 3.19 6.78 -13.54
N ILE A 104 2.64 6.68 -12.31
CA ILE A 104 1.77 7.72 -11.76
C ILE A 104 2.65 8.78 -11.09
N SER A 105 3.39 9.50 -11.90
CA SER A 105 4.37 10.49 -11.47
C SER A 105 4.71 11.47 -12.60
N HIS A 106 5.58 12.41 -12.32
CA HIS A 106 6.11 13.38 -13.27
C HIS A 106 7.53 13.78 -12.89
N ALA A 107 8.40 14.06 -13.88
CA ALA A 107 9.79 14.45 -13.66
C ALA A 107 9.96 15.66 -12.72
N ALA A 108 9.00 16.58 -12.71
CA ALA A 108 9.01 17.74 -11.80
C ALA A 108 8.84 17.37 -10.31
N LEU A 109 8.54 16.11 -9.98
CA LEU A 109 8.45 15.62 -8.60
C LEU A 109 9.76 15.01 -8.11
N HIS A 110 10.70 14.74 -9.01
CA HIS A 110 11.98 14.11 -8.70
C HIS A 110 13.09 15.16 -8.62
N ALA A 111 13.94 15.08 -7.61
CA ALA A 111 14.99 16.08 -7.37
C ALA A 111 16.00 16.17 -8.53
N ASP A 112 16.26 15.05 -9.20
CA ASP A 112 17.16 14.95 -10.36
C ASP A 112 16.45 15.16 -11.73
N GLY A 113 15.13 15.40 -11.73
CA GLY A 113 14.33 15.53 -12.96
C GLY A 113 14.17 14.23 -13.75
N SER A 114 14.46 13.06 -13.15
CA SER A 114 14.34 11.76 -13.81
C SER A 114 12.92 11.45 -14.24
N ALA A 115 12.78 10.69 -15.33
CA ALA A 115 11.48 10.22 -15.78
C ALA A 115 10.83 9.27 -14.74
N PRO A 116 9.48 9.20 -14.67
CA PRO A 116 8.78 8.20 -13.87
C PRO A 116 9.25 6.78 -14.20
N ALA A 117 9.31 5.92 -13.20
CA ALA A 117 9.63 4.50 -13.37
C ALA A 117 8.42 3.72 -13.86
N GLY A 118 8.62 2.69 -14.70
CA GLY A 118 7.54 1.83 -15.17
C GLY A 118 7.98 0.41 -15.49
N ALA A 119 7.03 -0.50 -15.60
CA ALA A 119 7.27 -1.82 -16.18
C ALA A 119 7.60 -1.71 -17.68
N SER A 120 7.05 -0.69 -18.35
CA SER A 120 7.21 -0.34 -19.75
C SER A 120 7.18 1.18 -19.96
N ILE A 121 7.23 1.62 -21.21
CA ILE A 121 7.12 3.03 -21.57
C ILE A 121 5.65 3.52 -21.72
N LYS A 122 4.66 2.74 -21.29
CA LYS A 122 3.23 3.09 -21.42
C LYS A 122 2.84 4.16 -20.39
N ARG A 123 2.65 5.39 -20.88
CA ARG A 123 2.21 6.53 -20.05
C ARG A 123 0.79 6.28 -19.52
N ALA A 124 0.52 6.73 -18.30
CA ALA A 124 -0.81 6.69 -17.74
C ALA A 124 -1.68 7.84 -18.28
N ALA A 125 -2.91 7.54 -18.71
CA ALA A 125 -3.90 8.53 -19.13
C ALA A 125 -4.61 9.13 -17.89
N THR A 126 -3.80 9.69 -16.96
CA THR A 126 -4.27 10.36 -15.74
C THR A 126 -3.33 11.51 -15.38
N GLN A 127 -3.72 12.29 -14.38
CA GLN A 127 -2.98 13.45 -13.93
C GLN A 127 -2.40 13.25 -12.53
N THR A 128 -1.33 13.98 -12.26
CA THR A 128 -0.78 14.19 -10.93
C THR A 128 -0.63 15.69 -10.66
N MET A 129 -0.28 16.05 -9.42
CA MET A 129 -0.05 17.44 -9.02
C MET A 129 1.45 17.70 -8.96
N VAL A 130 1.91 18.70 -9.69
CA VAL A 130 3.32 19.16 -9.69
C VAL A 130 3.44 20.56 -9.14
N PRO A 131 4.64 21.01 -8.72
CA PRO A 131 4.85 22.41 -8.33
C PRO A 131 4.65 23.35 -9.53
N GLY A 132 3.77 24.33 -9.41
CA GLY A 132 3.66 25.43 -10.36
C GLY A 132 4.76 26.49 -10.15
N ALA A 133 4.83 27.48 -11.04
CA ALA A 133 5.82 28.55 -10.98
C ALA A 133 5.72 29.40 -9.70
N ASP A 134 4.54 29.47 -9.08
CA ASP A 134 4.26 30.13 -7.80
C ASP A 134 4.36 29.20 -6.59
N GLY A 135 4.85 27.97 -6.78
CA GLY A 135 4.96 26.93 -5.75
C GLY A 135 3.64 26.22 -5.41
N LYS A 136 2.51 26.64 -6.02
CA LYS A 136 1.23 25.97 -5.77
C LYS A 136 1.08 24.71 -6.61
N PRO A 137 0.30 23.72 -6.12
CA PRO A 137 0.02 22.51 -6.88
C PRO A 137 -0.73 22.81 -8.19
N VAL A 138 -0.24 22.27 -9.31
CA VAL A 138 -0.87 22.35 -10.63
C VAL A 138 -1.12 20.93 -11.15
N ALA A 139 -2.35 20.67 -11.59
CA ALA A 139 -2.70 19.41 -12.23
C ALA A 139 -2.00 19.29 -13.58
N THR A 140 -1.25 18.20 -13.78
CA THR A 140 -0.43 17.96 -14.95
C THR A 140 -0.58 16.50 -15.34
N ASP A 141 -0.60 16.20 -16.65
CA ASP A 141 -0.60 14.82 -17.12
C ASP A 141 0.63 14.08 -16.58
N CYS A 142 0.46 12.82 -16.20
CA CYS A 142 1.59 11.98 -15.80
C CYS A 142 2.69 12.00 -16.89
N GLY A 143 3.95 12.04 -16.47
CA GLY A 143 5.09 12.06 -17.36
C GLY A 143 5.25 10.75 -18.15
N GLN A 144 6.02 10.80 -19.24
CA GLN A 144 6.40 9.60 -20.00
C GLN A 144 7.29 8.72 -19.14
N PRO A 145 6.89 7.48 -18.78
CA PRO A 145 7.73 6.61 -17.96
C PRO A 145 8.89 6.02 -18.75
N GLN A 146 9.95 5.69 -18.04
CA GLN A 146 11.05 4.87 -18.51
C GLN A 146 10.86 3.43 -18.01
N ALA A 147 10.99 2.45 -18.90
CA ALA A 147 11.01 1.05 -18.51
C ALA A 147 12.27 0.78 -17.67
N LEU A 148 12.08 0.26 -16.45
CA LEU A 148 13.18 -0.05 -15.55
C LEU A 148 14.08 -1.16 -16.16
N SER A 149 15.40 -0.95 -16.15
CA SER A 149 16.37 -2.01 -16.38
C SER A 149 16.36 -3.02 -15.21
N ILE A 150 16.93 -4.20 -15.41
CA ILE A 150 17.08 -5.20 -14.33
C ILE A 150 17.88 -4.65 -13.14
N GLN A 151 18.88 -3.81 -13.40
CA GLN A 151 19.67 -3.18 -12.34
C GLN A 151 18.82 -2.17 -11.53
N GLU A 152 18.00 -1.36 -12.20
CA GLU A 152 17.09 -0.44 -11.51
C GLU A 152 15.99 -1.18 -10.72
N ILE A 153 15.49 -2.31 -11.24
CA ILE A 153 14.56 -3.18 -10.50
C ILE A 153 15.19 -3.67 -9.18
N ARG A 154 16.44 -4.11 -9.21
CA ARG A 154 17.18 -4.48 -7.98
C ARG A 154 17.35 -3.29 -7.03
N GLY A 155 17.54 -2.08 -7.57
CA GLY A 155 17.55 -0.84 -6.79
C GLY A 155 16.23 -0.62 -6.07
N VAL A 156 15.10 -0.75 -6.77
CA VAL A 156 13.76 -0.65 -6.19
C VAL A 156 13.55 -1.66 -5.05
N VAL A 157 13.97 -2.91 -5.22
CA VAL A 157 13.89 -3.93 -4.15
C VAL A 157 14.67 -3.49 -2.91
N ALA A 158 15.89 -2.96 -3.09
CA ALA A 158 16.71 -2.46 -2.00
C ALA A 158 16.10 -1.22 -1.32
N GLU A 159 15.46 -0.32 -2.07
CA GLU A 159 14.75 0.85 -1.54
C GLU A 159 13.59 0.45 -0.61
N PHE A 160 12.80 -0.54 -0.98
CA PHE A 160 11.72 -1.06 -0.12
C PHE A 160 12.26 -1.69 1.16
N ALA A 161 13.34 -2.48 1.09
CA ALA A 161 13.98 -3.07 2.27
C ALA A 161 14.54 -1.98 3.20
N HIS A 162 15.23 -0.98 2.64
CA HIS A 162 15.75 0.14 3.40
C HIS A 162 14.63 0.95 4.10
N ALA A 163 13.54 1.26 3.38
CA ALA A 163 12.39 1.95 3.95
C ALA A 163 11.72 1.12 5.06
N ALA A 164 11.64 -0.21 4.92
CA ALA A 164 11.12 -1.09 5.95
C ALA A 164 11.98 -1.05 7.22
N LYS A 165 13.31 -1.06 7.09
CA LYS A 165 14.23 -0.88 8.21
C LYS A 165 14.02 0.45 8.93
N LEU A 166 13.92 1.55 8.17
CA LEU A 166 13.64 2.88 8.70
C LEU A 166 12.27 2.95 9.40
N ALA A 167 11.25 2.24 8.89
CA ALA A 167 9.95 2.14 9.54
C ALA A 167 10.07 1.53 10.94
N MET A 168 10.84 0.44 11.08
CA MET A 168 11.05 -0.17 12.39
C MET A 168 11.83 0.75 13.35
N GLN A 169 12.82 1.50 12.86
CA GLN A 169 13.55 2.50 13.65
C GLN A 169 12.65 3.67 14.09
N ALA A 170 11.70 4.07 13.24
CA ALA A 170 10.71 5.09 13.53
C ALA A 170 9.58 4.60 14.49
N GLY A 171 9.58 3.33 14.91
CA GLY A 171 8.65 2.79 15.88
C GLY A 171 7.33 2.26 15.30
N PHE A 172 7.20 2.08 13.99
CA PHE A 172 6.02 1.41 13.43
C PHE A 172 5.92 -0.04 13.91
N ASP A 173 4.70 -0.54 14.13
CA ASP A 173 4.44 -1.93 14.54
C ASP A 173 4.64 -2.93 13.40
N GLY A 174 4.64 -2.46 12.15
CA GLY A 174 4.84 -3.24 10.94
C GLY A 174 4.80 -2.37 9.69
N VAL A 175 4.79 -3.01 8.52
CA VAL A 175 4.74 -2.33 7.24
C VAL A 175 3.68 -2.94 6.32
N GLU A 176 3.12 -2.12 5.43
CA GLU A 176 2.27 -2.59 4.33
C GLU A 176 2.96 -2.29 2.99
N ILE A 177 3.18 -3.33 2.18
CA ILE A 177 3.70 -3.19 0.83
C ILE A 177 2.54 -2.84 -0.10
N HIS A 178 2.61 -1.68 -0.76
CA HIS A 178 1.55 -1.21 -1.64
C HIS A 178 1.66 -1.85 -3.03
N GLY A 179 1.02 -2.98 -3.24
CA GLY A 179 0.95 -3.72 -4.51
C GLY A 179 -0.39 -3.57 -5.24
N ALA A 180 -1.05 -2.41 -5.15
CA ALA A 180 -2.43 -2.19 -5.59
C ALA A 180 -2.60 -0.86 -6.35
N ASN A 181 -3.82 -0.60 -6.82
CA ASN A 181 -4.31 0.68 -7.31
C ASN A 181 -3.52 1.30 -8.48
N GLY A 182 -2.81 0.49 -9.27
CA GLY A 182 -2.10 0.95 -10.46
C GLY A 182 -0.75 1.60 -10.17
N TYR A 183 -0.15 1.37 -9.00
CA TYR A 183 1.21 1.80 -8.70
C TYR A 183 2.26 0.76 -9.13
N LEU A 184 3.54 1.01 -8.95
CA LEU A 184 4.63 0.28 -9.62
C LEU A 184 4.47 -1.24 -9.56
N LEU A 185 4.27 -1.82 -8.38
CA LEU A 185 4.19 -3.28 -8.21
C LEU A 185 2.96 -3.87 -8.92
N ASP A 186 1.84 -3.14 -8.94
CA ASP A 186 0.63 -3.51 -9.67
C ASP A 186 0.79 -3.31 -11.20
N GLN A 187 1.57 -2.31 -11.64
CA GLN A 187 1.91 -2.12 -13.06
C GLN A 187 2.69 -3.32 -13.61
N PHE A 188 3.65 -3.87 -12.83
CA PHE A 188 4.38 -5.07 -13.23
C PHE A 188 3.47 -6.30 -13.33
N ARG A 189 2.49 -6.45 -12.44
CA ARG A 189 1.52 -7.53 -12.49
C ARG A 189 0.64 -7.49 -13.73
N CYS A 190 0.25 -6.31 -14.20
CA CYS A 190 -0.75 -6.11 -15.23
C CYS A 190 -0.23 -6.45 -16.63
N PRO A 191 -0.75 -7.49 -17.33
CA PRO A 191 -0.23 -7.89 -18.64
C PRO A 191 -0.45 -6.82 -19.72
N ALA A 192 -1.46 -5.96 -19.58
CA ALA A 192 -1.70 -4.86 -20.53
C ALA A 192 -0.64 -3.74 -20.43
N LEU A 193 0.01 -3.60 -19.28
CA LEU A 193 1.03 -2.59 -19.01
C LEU A 193 2.44 -3.13 -19.05
N ASN A 194 2.63 -4.42 -18.79
CA ASN A 194 3.92 -5.08 -18.75
C ASN A 194 4.14 -5.89 -20.03
N ASP A 195 4.85 -5.29 -20.98
CA ASP A 195 5.23 -5.91 -22.27
C ASP A 195 6.69 -6.43 -22.28
N ARG A 196 7.25 -6.65 -21.08
CA ARG A 196 8.62 -7.16 -20.94
C ARG A 196 8.74 -8.60 -21.41
N ASN A 197 9.90 -8.91 -21.99
CA ASN A 197 10.27 -10.26 -22.43
C ASN A 197 11.40 -10.90 -21.60
N ASP A 198 11.75 -10.26 -20.47
CA ASP A 198 12.73 -10.75 -19.50
C ASP A 198 12.06 -11.48 -18.31
N ALA A 199 12.84 -11.73 -17.26
CA ALA A 199 12.37 -12.43 -16.06
C ALA A 199 11.23 -11.74 -15.30
N TYR A 200 10.86 -10.50 -15.64
CA TYR A 200 9.81 -9.71 -14.99
C TYR A 200 8.56 -9.56 -15.86
N GLY A 201 8.46 -10.25 -17.01
CA GLY A 201 7.33 -10.17 -17.93
C GLY A 201 6.82 -11.54 -18.39
N GLY A 202 5.71 -11.54 -19.14
CA GLY A 202 5.09 -12.75 -19.69
C GLY A 202 4.28 -13.55 -18.66
N SER A 203 4.83 -14.63 -18.09
CA SER A 203 4.11 -15.51 -17.17
C SER A 203 3.64 -14.81 -15.89
N LEU A 204 2.60 -15.37 -15.24
CA LEU A 204 2.09 -14.84 -13.97
C LEU A 204 3.20 -14.74 -12.91
N ALA A 205 4.02 -15.78 -12.78
CA ALA A 205 5.13 -15.79 -11.83
C ALA A 205 6.15 -14.67 -12.11
N ASN A 206 6.47 -14.43 -13.38
CA ASN A 206 7.40 -13.37 -13.77
C ASN A 206 6.81 -11.97 -13.50
N ARG A 207 5.53 -11.76 -13.80
CA ARG A 207 4.87 -10.47 -13.53
C ARG A 207 4.78 -10.14 -12.05
N TYR A 208 4.69 -11.13 -11.18
CA TYR A 208 4.73 -10.96 -9.72
C TYR A 208 6.13 -11.02 -9.12
N ARG A 209 7.17 -11.31 -9.92
CA ARG A 209 8.55 -11.46 -9.43
C ARG A 209 9.00 -10.24 -8.64
N LEU A 210 8.81 -9.03 -9.16
CA LEU A 210 9.21 -7.80 -8.47
C LEU A 210 8.52 -7.69 -7.10
N LEU A 211 7.21 -7.91 -7.01
CA LEU A 211 6.48 -7.85 -5.74
C LEU A 211 7.01 -8.88 -4.75
N LEU A 212 7.26 -10.12 -5.20
CA LEU A 212 7.75 -11.19 -4.33
C LEU A 212 9.20 -10.95 -3.87
N GLU A 213 10.07 -10.42 -4.73
CA GLU A 213 11.43 -10.01 -4.36
C GLU A 213 11.42 -8.85 -3.34
N VAL A 214 10.49 -7.89 -3.49
CA VAL A 214 10.27 -6.83 -2.49
C VAL A 214 9.80 -7.45 -1.16
N VAL A 215 8.83 -8.38 -1.19
CA VAL A 215 8.36 -9.07 0.01
C VAL A 215 9.49 -9.81 0.71
N ASP A 216 10.30 -10.56 -0.03
CA ASP A 216 11.43 -11.31 0.51
C ASP A 216 12.51 -10.39 1.11
N ALA A 217 12.80 -9.25 0.46
CA ALA A 217 13.77 -8.27 0.95
C ALA A 217 13.25 -7.51 2.19
N VAL A 218 11.98 -7.16 2.23
CA VAL A 218 11.33 -6.54 3.41
C VAL A 218 11.27 -7.53 4.58
N ALA A 219 11.03 -8.82 4.31
CA ALA A 219 11.01 -9.86 5.34
C ALA A 219 12.40 -10.14 5.96
N ALA A 220 13.47 -9.68 5.34
CA ALA A 220 14.80 -9.69 5.94
C ALA A 220 14.99 -8.59 7.02
N GLU A 221 14.18 -7.52 6.97
CA GLU A 221 14.27 -6.38 7.90
C GLU A 221 13.11 -6.36 8.93
N VAL A 222 11.97 -6.97 8.60
CA VAL A 222 10.74 -6.97 9.42
C VAL A 222 10.23 -8.40 9.53
N ALA A 223 9.86 -8.83 10.73
CA ALA A 223 9.26 -10.15 10.95
C ALA A 223 8.04 -10.35 10.01
N PRO A 224 7.96 -11.45 9.26
CA PRO A 224 6.90 -11.68 8.25
C PRO A 224 5.48 -11.48 8.78
N GLU A 225 5.23 -11.82 10.04
CA GLU A 225 3.93 -11.67 10.72
C GLU A 225 3.52 -10.20 10.93
N ARG A 226 4.45 -9.25 10.74
CA ARG A 226 4.23 -7.79 10.79
C ARG A 226 4.20 -7.14 9.41
N ILE A 227 4.16 -7.94 8.34
CA ILE A 227 4.10 -7.46 6.97
C ILE A 227 2.68 -7.65 6.44
N ALA A 228 2.12 -6.57 5.87
CA ALA A 228 0.92 -6.60 5.07
C ALA A 228 1.27 -6.44 3.59
N VAL A 229 0.50 -7.07 2.70
CA VAL A 229 0.57 -6.83 1.26
C VAL A 229 -0.81 -6.40 0.78
N ARG A 230 -0.89 -5.18 0.22
CA ARG A 230 -2.15 -4.65 -0.31
C ARG A 230 -2.31 -4.97 -1.79
N GLN A 231 -3.51 -5.45 -2.14
CA GLN A 231 -3.92 -5.78 -3.50
C GLN A 231 -5.29 -5.17 -3.83
N SER A 232 -5.55 -4.90 -5.11
CA SER A 232 -6.82 -4.35 -5.60
C SER A 232 -7.37 -5.20 -6.75
N PRO A 233 -7.91 -6.38 -6.47
CA PRO A 233 -8.60 -7.18 -7.48
C PRO A 233 -9.71 -6.36 -8.14
N TYR A 234 -9.90 -6.51 -9.46
CA TYR A 234 -10.85 -5.74 -10.27
C TYR A 234 -10.61 -4.21 -10.30
N GLY A 235 -9.49 -3.74 -9.72
CA GLY A 235 -9.15 -2.31 -9.69
C GLY A 235 -8.80 -1.77 -11.08
N VAL A 236 -9.39 -0.62 -11.42
CA VAL A 236 -9.10 0.13 -12.66
C VAL A 236 -8.60 1.55 -12.38
N ALA A 237 -8.29 1.85 -11.12
CA ALA A 237 -7.72 3.14 -10.74
C ALA A 237 -6.39 3.42 -11.46
N ASN A 238 -6.09 4.68 -11.73
CA ASN A 238 -4.83 5.10 -12.33
C ASN A 238 -4.57 4.47 -13.71
N ASP A 239 -5.62 4.41 -14.52
CA ASP A 239 -5.56 3.88 -15.89
C ASP A 239 -5.09 2.42 -15.94
N MET A 240 -5.50 1.62 -14.95
CA MET A 240 -5.28 0.18 -14.93
C MET A 240 -6.32 -0.55 -15.77
N VAL A 241 -5.90 -1.67 -16.32
CA VAL A 241 -6.79 -2.64 -16.96
C VAL A 241 -7.14 -3.74 -15.95
N ALA A 242 -8.42 -4.09 -15.87
CA ALA A 242 -8.87 -5.18 -15.00
C ALA A 242 -8.13 -6.49 -15.35
N ASP A 243 -7.84 -7.28 -14.32
CA ASP A 243 -7.21 -8.59 -14.51
C ASP A 243 -8.19 -9.51 -15.27
N PRO A 244 -7.78 -10.17 -16.35
CA PRO A 244 -8.66 -11.06 -17.11
C PRO A 244 -9.01 -12.36 -16.35
N GLU A 245 -8.18 -12.78 -15.40
CA GLU A 245 -8.33 -14.03 -14.65
C GLU A 245 -8.13 -13.84 -13.13
N PRO A 246 -8.92 -12.94 -12.48
CA PRO A 246 -8.66 -12.55 -11.11
C PRO A 246 -8.78 -13.71 -10.11
N LEU A 247 -9.63 -14.72 -10.39
CA LEU A 247 -9.77 -15.91 -9.56
C LEU A 247 -8.59 -16.89 -9.69
N VAL A 248 -7.72 -16.73 -10.68
CA VAL A 248 -6.45 -17.45 -10.81
C VAL A 248 -5.31 -16.65 -10.18
N THR A 249 -5.23 -15.36 -10.57
CA THR A 249 -4.15 -14.45 -10.24
C THR A 249 -4.01 -14.22 -8.73
N TYR A 250 -5.06 -13.79 -8.06
CA TYR A 250 -4.98 -13.37 -6.65
C TYR A 250 -4.90 -14.53 -5.66
N PRO A 251 -5.60 -15.68 -5.83
CA PRO A 251 -5.36 -16.86 -5.01
C PRO A 251 -3.96 -17.48 -5.21
N TRP A 252 -3.37 -17.36 -6.41
CA TRP A 252 -1.98 -17.74 -6.62
C TRP A 252 -1.04 -16.88 -5.79
N LEU A 253 -1.17 -15.56 -5.83
CA LEU A 253 -0.38 -14.65 -5.01
C LEU A 253 -0.60 -14.93 -3.51
N ALA A 254 -1.83 -15.10 -3.08
CA ALA A 254 -2.18 -15.40 -1.69
C ALA A 254 -1.41 -16.63 -1.17
N ARG A 255 -1.32 -17.71 -1.98
CA ARG A 255 -0.50 -18.89 -1.66
C ARG A 255 0.99 -18.57 -1.57
N GLU A 256 1.52 -17.72 -2.47
CA GLU A 256 2.94 -17.32 -2.43
C GLU A 256 3.27 -16.50 -1.19
N LEU A 257 2.37 -15.61 -0.76
CA LEU A 257 2.50 -14.84 0.48
C LEU A 257 2.37 -15.74 1.72
N ASN A 258 1.42 -16.69 1.68
CA ASN A 258 1.24 -17.67 2.76
C ASN A 258 2.50 -18.53 2.99
N ARG A 259 3.17 -18.98 1.91
CA ARG A 259 4.43 -19.74 2.00
C ARG A 259 5.56 -18.94 2.64
N ARG A 260 5.51 -17.61 2.56
CA ARG A 260 6.49 -16.68 3.14
C ARG A 260 6.15 -16.28 4.58
N GLY A 261 5.04 -16.78 5.12
CA GLY A 261 4.59 -16.47 6.48
C GLY A 261 4.11 -15.02 6.66
N ILE A 262 3.71 -14.34 5.58
CA ILE A 262 3.23 -12.96 5.64
C ILE A 262 1.99 -12.88 6.52
N GLY A 263 1.97 -11.90 7.45
CA GLY A 263 0.93 -11.78 8.47
C GLY A 263 -0.41 -11.30 7.94
N PHE A 264 -0.42 -10.42 6.91
CA PHE A 264 -1.65 -9.75 6.49
C PHE A 264 -1.77 -9.68 4.96
N LEU A 265 -2.96 -9.99 4.45
CA LEU A 265 -3.38 -9.73 3.08
C LEU A 265 -4.49 -8.66 3.10
N HIS A 266 -4.20 -7.46 2.60
CA HIS A 266 -5.14 -6.35 2.54
C HIS A 266 -5.79 -6.27 1.16
N ILE A 267 -7.07 -6.55 1.08
CA ILE A 267 -7.84 -6.56 -0.17
C ILE A 267 -8.69 -5.30 -0.26
N TYR A 268 -8.39 -4.46 -1.24
CA TYR A 268 -9.17 -3.27 -1.57
C TYR A 268 -10.04 -3.52 -2.80
N CYS A 269 -11.33 -3.29 -2.67
CA CYS A 269 -12.27 -3.31 -3.77
C CYS A 269 -12.81 -1.92 -4.09
N GLN A 270 -12.76 -1.54 -5.36
CA GLN A 270 -13.37 -0.30 -5.85
C GLN A 270 -14.89 -0.42 -5.99
N SER A 271 -15.39 -1.60 -6.34
CA SER A 271 -16.81 -1.93 -6.37
C SER A 271 -17.19 -2.70 -5.10
N THR A 272 -18.30 -2.31 -4.48
CA THR A 272 -18.80 -2.93 -3.25
C THR A 272 -19.43 -4.30 -3.49
N ASP A 273 -19.82 -4.57 -4.73
CA ASP A 273 -20.72 -5.68 -5.03
C ASP A 273 -20.06 -7.04 -4.91
N TRP A 274 -18.78 -7.16 -5.27
CA TRP A 274 -18.10 -8.46 -5.26
C TRP A 274 -17.61 -8.92 -3.86
N ILE A 275 -17.38 -8.01 -2.89
CA ILE A 275 -17.10 -8.40 -1.50
C ILE A 275 -18.38 -8.95 -0.85
N HIS A 276 -19.52 -8.38 -1.22
CA HIS A 276 -20.81 -8.68 -0.60
C HIS A 276 -21.62 -9.74 -1.36
N ASP A 277 -21.37 -9.92 -2.65
CA ASP A 277 -21.97 -10.97 -3.46
C ASP A 277 -21.29 -12.32 -3.23
N ALA A 278 -21.98 -13.23 -2.55
CA ALA A 278 -21.47 -14.57 -2.25
C ALA A 278 -21.15 -15.41 -3.49
N THR A 279 -21.75 -15.09 -4.65
CA THR A 279 -21.56 -15.87 -5.89
C THR A 279 -20.35 -15.43 -6.70
N HIS A 280 -19.96 -14.15 -6.58
CA HIS A 280 -18.84 -13.56 -7.32
C HIS A 280 -17.65 -13.15 -6.43
N SER A 281 -17.79 -13.26 -5.11
CA SER A 281 -16.74 -12.90 -4.17
C SER A 281 -15.53 -13.82 -4.27
N MET A 282 -14.34 -13.25 -4.46
CA MET A 282 -13.10 -14.03 -4.37
C MET A 282 -12.64 -14.29 -2.92
N MET A 283 -13.30 -13.71 -1.93
CA MET A 283 -12.87 -13.80 -0.53
C MET A 283 -12.76 -15.25 -0.02
N PRO A 284 -13.69 -16.19 -0.36
CA PRO A 284 -13.52 -17.61 -0.04
C PRO A 284 -12.22 -18.18 -0.60
N ALA A 285 -11.95 -17.96 -1.89
CA ALA A 285 -10.74 -18.46 -2.55
C ALA A 285 -9.45 -17.85 -2.00
N LEU A 286 -9.49 -16.59 -1.56
CA LEU A 286 -8.36 -15.96 -0.87
C LEU A 286 -8.17 -16.54 0.53
N ARG A 287 -9.25 -16.79 1.28
CA ARG A 287 -9.19 -17.40 2.61
C ARG A 287 -8.63 -18.84 2.54
N ASP A 288 -9.04 -19.63 1.55
CA ASP A 288 -8.50 -20.97 1.32
C ASP A 288 -7.01 -20.96 0.98
N ALA A 289 -6.53 -19.90 0.33
CA ALA A 289 -5.16 -19.74 -0.12
C ALA A 289 -4.24 -19.09 0.93
N PHE A 290 -4.80 -18.33 1.89
CA PHE A 290 -4.05 -17.49 2.83
C PHE A 290 -4.54 -17.69 4.26
N HIS A 291 -3.66 -18.15 5.15
CA HIS A 291 -3.98 -18.48 6.53
C HIS A 291 -3.65 -17.35 7.54
N GLY A 292 -2.97 -16.29 7.10
CA GLY A 292 -2.77 -15.07 7.89
C GLY A 292 -4.06 -14.22 7.97
N ALA A 293 -3.96 -13.03 8.54
CA ALA A 293 -5.08 -12.13 8.65
C ALA A 293 -5.48 -11.51 7.29
N ILE A 294 -6.76 -11.50 6.97
CA ILE A 294 -7.30 -10.79 5.81
C ILE A 294 -7.95 -9.48 6.28
N ILE A 295 -7.46 -8.36 5.73
CA ILE A 295 -8.05 -7.03 5.90
C ILE A 295 -8.92 -6.75 4.69
N ALA A 296 -10.23 -6.63 4.88
CA ALA A 296 -11.16 -6.29 3.79
C ALA A 296 -11.41 -4.78 3.75
N CYS A 297 -11.26 -4.17 2.58
CA CYS A 297 -11.44 -2.74 2.36
C CYS A 297 -12.33 -2.47 1.15
N GLY A 298 -13.23 -1.50 1.27
CA GLY A 298 -14.11 -1.03 0.19
C GLY A 298 -15.57 -1.35 0.42
N GLY A 299 -16.40 -0.32 0.32
CA GLY A 299 -17.86 -0.45 0.33
C GLY A 299 -18.53 -0.69 1.67
N PHE A 300 -17.82 -0.78 2.75
CA PHE A 300 -18.40 -0.94 4.07
C PHE A 300 -19.04 0.38 4.54
N LYS A 301 -20.34 0.49 4.38
CA LYS A 301 -21.14 1.69 4.70
C LYS A 301 -21.89 1.58 6.03
N THR A 302 -22.04 0.36 6.55
CA THR A 302 -22.79 0.09 7.78
C THR A 302 -22.05 -0.92 8.68
N PRO A 303 -22.22 -0.84 10.01
CA PRO A 303 -21.69 -1.87 10.92
C PRO A 303 -22.17 -3.28 10.56
N ALA A 304 -23.42 -3.44 10.13
CA ALA A 304 -23.98 -4.73 9.75
C ALA A 304 -23.24 -5.37 8.56
N ALA A 305 -22.82 -4.58 7.58
CA ALA A 305 -22.01 -5.08 6.44
C ALA A 305 -20.62 -5.56 6.92
N CYS A 306 -19.98 -4.83 7.84
CA CYS A 306 -18.72 -5.24 8.47
C CYS A 306 -18.88 -6.55 9.25
N GLU A 307 -19.91 -6.64 10.10
CA GLU A 307 -20.19 -7.83 10.89
C GLU A 307 -20.46 -9.06 10.02
N ALA A 308 -21.16 -8.89 8.89
CA ALA A 308 -21.50 -10.01 8.00
C ALA A 308 -20.27 -10.69 7.39
N ILE A 309 -19.25 -9.93 6.96
CA ILE A 309 -18.04 -10.52 6.37
C ILE A 309 -17.14 -11.17 7.42
N LEU A 310 -17.06 -10.57 8.62
CA LEU A 310 -16.36 -11.17 9.76
C LEU A 310 -17.02 -12.48 10.21
N ALA A 311 -18.35 -12.50 10.31
CA ALA A 311 -19.11 -13.69 10.70
C ALA A 311 -18.94 -14.86 9.73
N ARG A 312 -18.71 -14.59 8.46
CA ARG A 312 -18.40 -15.60 7.43
C ARG A 312 -16.96 -16.13 7.51
N GLY A 313 -16.09 -15.53 8.31
CA GLY A 313 -14.67 -15.85 8.38
C GLY A 313 -13.87 -15.45 7.12
N HIS A 314 -14.44 -14.61 6.25
CA HIS A 314 -13.81 -14.18 5.01
C HIS A 314 -12.81 -13.03 5.21
N ALA A 315 -12.92 -12.33 6.35
CA ALA A 315 -11.97 -11.31 6.78
C ALA A 315 -11.79 -11.37 8.30
N ASP A 316 -10.70 -10.83 8.79
CA ASP A 316 -10.36 -10.73 10.20
C ASP A 316 -10.44 -9.28 10.69
N LEU A 317 -10.10 -8.33 9.80
CA LEU A 317 -10.20 -6.89 10.04
C LEU A 317 -10.92 -6.20 8.87
N ILE A 318 -11.53 -5.06 9.17
CA ILE A 318 -12.22 -4.21 8.19
C ILE A 318 -11.52 -2.88 8.09
N ALA A 319 -11.00 -2.53 6.90
CA ALA A 319 -10.38 -1.24 6.67
C ALA A 319 -11.40 -0.22 6.18
N ILE A 320 -11.50 0.88 6.92
CA ILE A 320 -12.39 2.02 6.64
C ILE A 320 -11.54 3.22 6.26
N GLY A 321 -11.87 3.88 5.15
CA GLY A 321 -11.12 5.04 4.64
C GLY A 321 -11.80 6.37 4.94
N LYS A 322 -12.52 6.92 3.96
CA LYS A 322 -13.08 8.29 3.99
C LYS A 322 -13.80 8.68 5.28
N PRO A 323 -14.59 7.81 5.94
CA PRO A 323 -15.23 8.16 7.21
C PRO A 323 -14.24 8.58 8.31
N PHE A 324 -13.04 7.98 8.36
CA PHE A 324 -11.99 8.37 9.32
C PHE A 324 -11.43 9.79 9.09
N ILE A 325 -11.69 10.43 7.95
CA ILE A 325 -11.23 11.81 7.72
C ILE A 325 -12.02 12.78 8.61
N SER A 326 -13.32 12.60 8.69
CA SER A 326 -14.24 13.51 9.40
C SER A 326 -14.71 12.97 10.76
N ASN A 327 -14.42 11.69 11.06
CA ASN A 327 -14.82 11.04 12.31
C ASN A 327 -13.61 10.28 12.85
N PRO A 328 -12.70 10.99 13.52
CA PRO A 328 -11.50 10.41 14.12
C PRO A 328 -11.80 9.48 15.30
#